data_c90b8a7343acc99d7327552172868fca
#
_entry.id   c90b8a7343acc99d7327552172868fca
#
_cell.length_a   1.000
_cell.length_b   1.000
_cell.length_c   1.000
_cell.angle_alpha   90.00
_cell.angle_beta   90.00
_cell.angle_gamma   90.00
#
_symmetry.space_group_name_H-M   'P 1'
#
loop_
_entity.id
_entity.type
_entity.pdbx_description
1 polymer ?
#
loop_
_entity_poly.entity_id
_entity_poly.type
_entity_poly.pdbx_seq_one_letter_code
_entity_poly.pdbx_strand_id
1 'polypeptide(L)'
;LRRALGAVVNELKSVGHRAVAVADENSLVDREAAYLAGLGWYGKNANLLLEGSGSWFVLGGVVTDAVLPVSTPVADGCGTCRRCLDGCPTGAIIEPGVVDAARCLAWIIQKPGVIDRSMREAIDDRMYGCDDCQEVCPPSTRATRVETRPAADTPSIQAFVDPVAILAMSDAEILGNFGRWYIHDREARWVRRNALVVLGNSADRDDAAARAAVARCIVDPDPIIRAHGVWAAARIGHHDLVPSDDPDGIVRDELQCLPSARA
;
A
#
# COMPACT_ATOMS: atom_id res chain seq x y z
N LEU A 1 10.28 -15.27 -5.71
CA LEU A 1 9.81 -15.14 -7.08
C LEU A 1 10.98 -15.25 -8.07
N ARG A 2 11.94 -14.30 -8.09
CA ARG A 2 13.05 -14.25 -9.08
C ARG A 2 13.85 -15.57 -9.21
N ARG A 3 14.11 -16.25 -8.07
CA ARG A 3 14.80 -17.55 -8.10
C ARG A 3 13.97 -18.63 -8.82
N ALA A 4 12.67 -18.67 -8.61
CA ALA A 4 11.79 -19.64 -9.26
C ALA A 4 11.69 -19.35 -10.77
N LEU A 5 11.51 -18.10 -11.16
CA LEU A 5 11.51 -17.71 -12.59
C LEU A 5 12.86 -18.02 -13.24
N GLY A 6 13.97 -17.75 -12.55
CA GLY A 6 15.31 -18.07 -13.05
C GLY A 6 15.53 -19.57 -13.31
N ALA A 7 14.97 -20.42 -12.47
CA ALA A 7 15.04 -21.88 -12.68
C ALA A 7 14.30 -22.28 -13.97
N VAL A 8 13.10 -21.76 -14.19
CA VAL A 8 12.33 -22.03 -15.42
C VAL A 8 13.04 -21.49 -16.67
N VAL A 9 13.60 -20.27 -16.60
CA VAL A 9 14.38 -19.68 -17.70
C VAL A 9 15.60 -20.54 -18.05
N ASN A 10 16.31 -21.02 -17.03
CA ASN A 10 17.50 -21.86 -17.25
C ASN A 10 17.12 -23.21 -17.88
N GLU A 11 16.03 -23.82 -17.47
CA GLU A 11 15.54 -25.07 -18.04
C GLU A 11 15.19 -24.88 -19.53
N LEU A 12 14.41 -23.86 -19.87
CA LEU A 12 14.07 -23.56 -21.26
C LEU A 12 15.32 -23.30 -22.13
N LYS A 13 16.30 -22.57 -21.60
CA LYS A 13 17.56 -22.32 -22.30
C LYS A 13 18.40 -23.58 -22.48
N SER A 14 18.37 -24.51 -21.51
CA SER A 14 19.13 -25.76 -21.59
C SER A 14 18.65 -26.67 -22.71
N VAL A 15 17.37 -26.56 -23.09
CA VAL A 15 16.77 -27.31 -24.22
C VAL A 15 16.72 -26.48 -25.52
N GLY A 16 17.43 -25.36 -25.60
CA GLY A 16 17.64 -24.60 -26.81
C GLY A 16 16.66 -23.45 -27.09
N HIS A 17 15.74 -23.14 -26.16
CA HIS A 17 14.80 -22.04 -26.32
C HIS A 17 15.34 -20.71 -25.76
N ARG A 18 14.86 -19.61 -26.32
CA ARG A 18 15.04 -18.28 -25.72
C ARG A 18 14.02 -18.11 -24.62
N ALA A 19 14.46 -17.57 -23.48
CA ALA A 19 13.57 -17.31 -22.37
C ALA A 19 14.06 -16.11 -21.55
N VAL A 20 13.12 -15.26 -21.08
CA VAL A 20 13.34 -14.09 -20.24
C VAL A 20 12.31 -14.06 -19.12
N ALA A 21 12.76 -13.86 -17.89
CA ALA A 21 11.87 -13.67 -16.74
C ALA A 21 11.32 -12.23 -16.75
N VAL A 22 10.04 -12.09 -16.47
CA VAL A 22 9.31 -10.83 -16.35
C VAL A 22 8.65 -10.78 -14.97
N ALA A 23 8.91 -9.76 -14.19
CA ALA A 23 8.30 -9.57 -12.88
C ALA A 23 8.40 -8.11 -12.45
N ASP A 24 7.28 -7.51 -12.09
CA ASP A 24 7.21 -6.13 -11.60
C ASP A 24 7.81 -5.11 -12.59
N GLU A 25 7.37 -5.18 -13.83
CA GLU A 25 7.78 -4.27 -14.90
C GLU A 25 6.61 -3.92 -15.82
N ASN A 26 6.72 -2.79 -16.53
CA ASN A 26 5.60 -2.22 -17.30
C ASN A 26 5.43 -2.83 -18.72
N SER A 27 6.26 -3.80 -19.10
CA SER A 27 6.18 -4.45 -20.43
C SER A 27 5.04 -5.45 -20.55
N LEU A 28 4.46 -5.88 -19.44
CA LEU A 28 3.38 -6.86 -19.37
C LEU A 28 2.35 -6.46 -18.29
N VAL A 29 1.08 -6.70 -18.58
CA VAL A 29 0.01 -6.63 -17.57
C VAL A 29 -0.05 -7.98 -16.85
N ASP A 30 0.67 -8.12 -15.74
CA ASP A 30 0.86 -9.39 -15.03
C ASP A 30 -0.45 -10.11 -14.73
N ARG A 31 -1.48 -9.40 -14.26
CA ARG A 31 -2.78 -9.98 -13.92
C ARG A 31 -3.52 -10.50 -15.15
N GLU A 32 -3.45 -9.80 -16.29
CA GLU A 32 -4.04 -10.25 -17.53
C GLU A 32 -3.33 -11.49 -18.05
N ALA A 33 -2.01 -11.49 -18.07
CA ALA A 33 -1.23 -12.66 -18.47
C ALA A 33 -1.55 -13.88 -17.62
N ALA A 34 -1.68 -13.69 -16.30
CA ALA A 34 -2.02 -14.77 -15.37
C ALA A 34 -3.45 -15.28 -15.55
N TYR A 35 -4.41 -14.39 -15.86
CA TYR A 35 -5.79 -14.76 -16.21
C TYR A 35 -5.83 -15.59 -17.50
N LEU A 36 -5.17 -15.12 -18.55
CA LEU A 36 -5.09 -15.84 -19.84
C LEU A 36 -4.36 -17.18 -19.70
N ALA A 37 -3.39 -17.27 -18.79
CA ALA A 37 -2.71 -18.50 -18.45
C ALA A 37 -3.57 -19.47 -17.59
N GLY A 38 -4.80 -19.11 -17.26
CA GLY A 38 -5.71 -19.98 -16.51
C GLY A 38 -5.33 -20.16 -15.02
N LEU A 39 -4.56 -19.24 -14.43
CA LEU A 39 -4.19 -19.33 -13.02
C LEU A 39 -5.37 -19.03 -12.08
N GLY A 40 -6.30 -18.17 -12.50
CA GLY A 40 -7.43 -17.75 -11.68
C GLY A 40 -8.36 -16.82 -12.44
N TRP A 41 -9.27 -16.19 -11.73
CA TRP A 41 -10.24 -15.24 -12.29
C TRP A 41 -10.04 -13.83 -11.74
N TYR A 42 -10.50 -12.83 -12.49
CA TYR A 42 -10.54 -11.47 -11.97
C TYR A 42 -11.61 -11.32 -10.89
N GLY A 43 -11.19 -10.98 -9.69
CA GLY A 43 -12.11 -10.60 -8.63
C GLY A 43 -12.77 -9.24 -8.88
N LYS A 44 -13.92 -9.01 -8.25
CA LYS A 44 -14.59 -7.69 -8.30
C LYS A 44 -13.75 -6.56 -7.69
N ASN A 45 -12.71 -6.89 -6.90
CA ASN A 45 -11.69 -5.96 -6.40
C ASN A 45 -10.51 -5.74 -7.37
N ALA A 46 -10.63 -6.17 -8.62
CA ALA A 46 -9.61 -6.10 -9.65
C ALA A 46 -8.30 -6.87 -9.36
N ASN A 47 -8.26 -7.69 -8.30
CA ASN A 47 -7.17 -8.63 -8.08
C ASN A 47 -7.44 -9.95 -8.80
N LEU A 48 -6.37 -10.67 -9.17
CA LEU A 48 -6.49 -12.05 -9.58
C LEU A 48 -6.73 -12.92 -8.35
N LEU A 49 -7.70 -13.83 -8.42
CA LEU A 49 -8.05 -14.76 -7.36
C LEU A 49 -7.75 -16.19 -7.81
N LEU A 50 -6.92 -16.89 -7.03
CA LEU A 50 -6.66 -18.31 -7.21
C LEU A 50 -7.57 -19.12 -6.30
N GLU A 51 -8.10 -20.23 -6.81
CA GLU A 51 -8.86 -21.16 -5.99
C GLU A 51 -8.00 -21.66 -4.82
N GLY A 52 -8.53 -21.60 -3.61
CA GLY A 52 -7.85 -22.02 -2.37
C GLY A 52 -6.78 -21.06 -1.84
N SER A 53 -6.32 -20.06 -2.62
CA SER A 53 -5.27 -19.11 -2.23
C SER A 53 -5.71 -17.66 -2.18
N GLY A 54 -6.88 -17.33 -2.72
CA GLY A 54 -7.33 -15.93 -2.79
C GLY A 54 -6.40 -15.08 -3.63
N SER A 55 -6.03 -13.89 -3.13
CA SER A 55 -5.13 -12.93 -3.80
C SER A 55 -3.78 -12.73 -3.08
N TRP A 56 -3.48 -13.55 -2.06
CA TRP A 56 -2.24 -13.45 -1.27
C TRP A 56 -1.05 -14.14 -1.95
N PHE A 57 -0.65 -13.63 -3.12
CA PHE A 57 0.49 -14.12 -3.89
C PHE A 57 1.08 -12.98 -4.74
N VAL A 58 2.26 -13.23 -5.30
CA VAL A 58 2.91 -12.35 -6.26
C VAL A 58 3.02 -13.06 -7.61
N LEU A 59 2.85 -12.28 -8.69
CA LEU A 59 2.89 -12.77 -10.07
C LEU A 59 4.28 -12.57 -10.68
N GLY A 60 4.58 -13.39 -11.67
CA GLY A 60 5.71 -13.24 -12.57
C GLY A 60 5.56 -14.23 -13.70
N GLY A 61 6.16 -13.88 -14.84
CA GLY A 61 6.05 -14.64 -16.06
C GLY A 61 7.40 -15.00 -16.67
N VAL A 62 7.37 -15.88 -17.63
CA VAL A 62 8.51 -16.17 -18.52
C VAL A 62 8.03 -16.01 -19.96
N VAL A 63 8.68 -15.12 -20.70
CA VAL A 63 8.48 -14.98 -22.15
C VAL A 63 9.45 -15.91 -22.84
N THR A 64 8.95 -16.76 -23.75
CA THR A 64 9.76 -17.78 -24.43
C THR A 64 9.27 -18.00 -25.86
N ASP A 65 10.15 -18.50 -26.73
CA ASP A 65 9.81 -19.01 -28.06
C ASP A 65 9.49 -20.52 -28.08
N ALA A 66 9.50 -21.17 -26.93
CA ALA A 66 9.04 -22.56 -26.82
C ALA A 66 7.55 -22.65 -27.13
N VAL A 67 7.18 -23.66 -27.94
CA VAL A 67 5.78 -23.95 -28.23
C VAL A 67 5.19 -24.71 -27.03
N LEU A 68 4.34 -24.02 -26.27
CA LEU A 68 3.68 -24.56 -25.08
C LEU A 68 2.19 -24.72 -25.33
N PRO A 69 1.50 -25.68 -24.68
CA PRO A 69 0.05 -25.77 -24.70
C PRO A 69 -0.58 -24.48 -24.17
N VAL A 70 -1.60 -23.97 -24.89
CA VAL A 70 -2.36 -22.79 -24.46
C VAL A 70 -3.34 -23.18 -23.37
N SER A 71 -3.35 -22.45 -22.28
CA SER A 71 -4.31 -22.61 -21.19
C SER A 71 -5.65 -21.97 -21.53
N THR A 72 -6.68 -22.33 -20.77
CA THR A 72 -8.02 -21.73 -20.86
C THR A 72 -8.25 -20.87 -19.62
N PRO A 73 -8.75 -19.62 -19.75
CA PRO A 73 -9.11 -18.79 -18.61
C PRO A 73 -10.10 -19.46 -17.67
N VAL A 74 -9.96 -19.21 -16.37
CA VAL A 74 -10.86 -19.73 -15.33
C VAL A 74 -12.14 -18.91 -15.29
N ALA A 75 -13.28 -19.58 -15.13
CA ALA A 75 -14.57 -18.92 -15.00
C ALA A 75 -14.67 -18.05 -13.73
N ASP A 76 -15.50 -17.00 -13.77
CA ASP A 76 -15.74 -16.12 -12.62
C ASP A 76 -16.22 -16.90 -11.39
N GLY A 77 -15.52 -16.76 -10.28
CA GLY A 77 -15.86 -17.36 -8.99
C GLY A 77 -16.47 -16.39 -7.97
N CYS A 78 -16.68 -15.11 -8.34
CA CYS A 78 -17.26 -14.11 -7.44
C CYS A 78 -18.78 -14.23 -7.31
N GLY A 79 -19.49 -14.62 -8.36
CA GLY A 79 -20.94 -14.74 -8.37
C GLY A 79 -21.63 -13.47 -7.85
N THR A 80 -22.55 -13.61 -6.89
CA THR A 80 -23.31 -12.50 -6.27
C THR A 80 -22.59 -11.79 -5.14
N CYS A 81 -21.39 -12.23 -4.74
CA CYS A 81 -20.63 -11.63 -3.64
C CYS A 81 -20.25 -10.16 -3.93
N ARG A 82 -20.39 -9.28 -2.92
CA ARG A 82 -20.06 -7.84 -2.99
C ARG A 82 -19.14 -7.34 -1.87
N ARG A 83 -18.60 -8.23 -1.04
CA ARG A 83 -17.90 -7.87 0.19
C ARG A 83 -16.75 -6.86 -0.02
N CYS A 84 -16.01 -6.99 -1.12
CA CYS A 84 -14.91 -6.07 -1.41
C CYS A 84 -15.38 -4.67 -1.84
N LEU A 85 -16.55 -4.56 -2.49
CA LEU A 85 -17.15 -3.27 -2.80
C LEU A 85 -17.61 -2.57 -1.54
N ASP A 86 -18.35 -3.31 -0.69
CA ASP A 86 -18.94 -2.79 0.55
C ASP A 86 -17.87 -2.55 1.63
N GLY A 87 -16.76 -3.30 1.61
CA GLY A 87 -15.65 -3.19 2.54
C GLY A 87 -14.55 -2.20 2.12
N CYS A 88 -14.69 -1.53 0.96
CA CYS A 88 -13.71 -0.51 0.55
C CYS A 88 -13.95 0.80 1.30
N PRO A 89 -13.03 1.27 2.18
CA PRO A 89 -13.28 2.41 3.07
C PRO A 89 -13.53 3.73 2.32
N THR A 90 -13.08 3.84 1.07
CA THR A 90 -13.25 5.04 0.24
C THR A 90 -14.22 4.82 -0.93
N GLY A 91 -14.78 3.63 -1.07
CA GLY A 91 -15.59 3.26 -2.23
C GLY A 91 -14.82 3.35 -3.55
N ALA A 92 -13.53 3.07 -3.54
CA ALA A 92 -12.68 3.09 -4.73
C ALA A 92 -13.06 2.03 -5.77
N ILE A 93 -13.69 0.94 -5.36
CA ILE A 93 -14.21 -0.08 -6.29
C ILE A 93 -15.60 0.39 -6.75
N ILE A 94 -15.63 1.11 -7.87
CA ILE A 94 -16.83 1.78 -8.37
C ILE A 94 -17.80 0.82 -9.09
N GLU A 95 -17.25 -0.22 -9.71
CA GLU A 95 -17.98 -1.32 -10.35
C GLU A 95 -17.18 -2.62 -10.20
N PRO A 96 -17.80 -3.80 -10.37
CA PRO A 96 -17.08 -5.07 -10.39
C PRO A 96 -15.89 -5.07 -11.33
N GLY A 97 -14.67 -5.20 -10.77
CA GLY A 97 -13.43 -5.20 -11.53
C GLY A 97 -12.88 -3.81 -11.90
N VAL A 98 -13.59 -2.72 -11.55
CA VAL A 98 -13.17 -1.34 -11.87
C VAL A 98 -12.84 -0.58 -10.61
N VAL A 99 -11.58 -0.14 -10.51
CA VAL A 99 -11.05 0.63 -9.37
C VAL A 99 -10.70 2.05 -9.81
N ASP A 100 -11.31 3.03 -9.14
CA ASP A 100 -10.85 4.42 -9.22
C ASP A 100 -9.58 4.58 -8.39
N ALA A 101 -8.43 4.65 -9.08
CA ALA A 101 -7.13 4.77 -8.43
C ALA A 101 -7.01 6.06 -7.59
N ALA A 102 -7.69 7.15 -7.98
CA ALA A 102 -7.66 8.41 -7.24
C ALA A 102 -8.30 8.30 -5.85
N ARG A 103 -9.13 7.29 -5.65
CA ARG A 103 -9.79 6.96 -4.37
C ARG A 103 -9.17 5.76 -3.65
N CYS A 104 -8.30 4.99 -4.32
CA CYS A 104 -7.69 3.80 -3.74
C CYS A 104 -6.60 4.17 -2.73
N LEU A 105 -6.77 3.77 -1.46
CA LEU A 105 -5.80 4.08 -0.40
C LEU A 105 -4.41 3.51 -0.68
N ALA A 106 -4.30 2.35 -1.33
CA ALA A 106 -3.01 1.78 -1.71
C ALA A 106 -2.23 2.70 -2.65
N TRP A 107 -2.93 3.41 -3.57
CA TRP A 107 -2.32 4.43 -4.42
C TRP A 107 -2.05 5.74 -3.65
N ILE A 108 -3.04 6.22 -2.88
CA ILE A 108 -2.95 7.50 -2.15
C ILE A 108 -1.76 7.52 -1.18
N ILE A 109 -1.52 6.44 -0.47
CA ILE A 109 -0.40 6.29 0.48
C ILE A 109 0.95 6.30 -0.25
N GLN A 110 1.01 5.78 -1.48
CA GLN A 110 2.25 5.62 -2.25
C GLN A 110 2.56 6.81 -3.17
N LYS A 111 1.54 7.55 -3.64
CA LYS A 111 1.76 8.68 -4.55
C LYS A 111 2.51 9.83 -3.87
N PRO A 112 3.30 10.64 -4.63
CA PRO A 112 3.91 11.86 -4.10
C PRO A 112 2.87 12.97 -3.84
N GLY A 113 3.31 14.01 -3.13
CA GLY A 113 2.52 15.21 -2.87
C GLY A 113 1.69 15.15 -1.58
N VAL A 114 0.79 16.12 -1.45
CA VAL A 114 -0.13 16.22 -0.32
C VAL A 114 -1.21 15.14 -0.44
N ILE A 115 -1.53 14.49 0.68
CA ILE A 115 -2.70 13.62 0.77
C ILE A 115 -3.93 14.50 0.95
N ASP A 116 -4.95 14.31 0.11
CA ASP A 116 -6.21 15.03 0.23
C ASP A 116 -6.82 14.83 1.62
N ARG A 117 -7.33 15.94 2.22
CA ARG A 117 -7.90 15.93 3.57
C ARG A 117 -9.04 14.93 3.72
N SER A 118 -9.87 14.82 2.69
CA SER A 118 -11.02 13.91 2.66
C SER A 118 -10.64 12.43 2.73
N MET A 119 -9.38 12.08 2.42
CA MET A 119 -8.87 10.72 2.41
C MET A 119 -8.08 10.35 3.68
N ARG A 120 -7.61 11.35 4.45
CA ARG A 120 -6.70 11.10 5.58
C ARG A 120 -7.33 10.26 6.69
N GLU A 121 -8.59 10.50 7.03
CA GLU A 121 -9.27 9.71 8.05
C GLU A 121 -9.45 8.25 7.62
N ALA A 122 -9.77 8.01 6.34
CA ALA A 122 -9.92 6.66 5.80
C ALA A 122 -8.61 5.86 5.74
N ILE A 123 -7.45 6.54 5.81
CA ILE A 123 -6.14 5.87 5.94
C ILE A 123 -6.03 5.12 7.27
N ASP A 124 -6.64 5.67 8.33
CA ASP A 124 -6.63 5.09 9.68
C ASP A 124 -5.19 4.85 10.17
N ASP A 125 -4.80 3.65 10.54
CA ASP A 125 -3.47 3.27 11.02
C ASP A 125 -2.53 2.72 9.93
N ARG A 126 -2.90 2.84 8.64
CA ARG A 126 -2.16 2.25 7.52
C ARG A 126 -0.93 3.08 7.15
N MET A 127 0.23 2.61 7.56
CA MET A 127 1.51 3.22 7.16
C MET A 127 1.86 2.97 5.70
N TYR A 128 1.49 1.81 5.13
CA TYR A 128 1.83 1.40 3.78
C TYR A 128 0.83 0.38 3.24
N GLY A 129 0.26 0.67 2.07
CA GLY A 129 -0.70 -0.20 1.40
C GLY A 129 -2.10 -0.15 2.01
N CYS A 130 -3.00 -0.90 1.41
CA CYS A 130 -4.36 -1.14 1.88
C CYS A 130 -4.84 -2.47 1.32
N ASP A 131 -5.20 -3.39 2.18
CA ASP A 131 -5.60 -4.76 1.82
C ASP A 131 -7.06 -5.05 2.16
N ASP A 132 -7.87 -4.07 2.58
CA ASP A 132 -9.26 -4.23 3.03
C ASP A 132 -10.10 -5.06 2.05
N CYS A 133 -9.98 -4.79 0.74
CA CYS A 133 -10.71 -5.53 -0.28
C CYS A 133 -10.24 -6.99 -0.44
N GLN A 134 -9.03 -7.32 0.02
CA GLN A 134 -8.50 -8.68 0.07
C GLN A 134 -8.88 -9.38 1.38
N GLU A 135 -8.83 -8.67 2.49
CA GLU A 135 -9.15 -9.20 3.82
C GLU A 135 -10.61 -9.62 3.96
N VAL A 136 -11.54 -8.86 3.37
CA VAL A 136 -12.97 -9.22 3.37
C VAL A 136 -13.34 -10.25 2.31
N CYS A 137 -12.41 -10.62 1.41
CA CYS A 137 -12.66 -11.52 0.30
C CYS A 137 -12.69 -12.99 0.77
N PRO A 138 -13.79 -13.75 0.59
CA PRO A 138 -13.90 -15.12 1.10
C PRO A 138 -12.80 -16.08 0.62
N PRO A 139 -12.35 -16.08 -0.65
CA PRO A 139 -11.19 -16.87 -1.07
C PRO A 139 -9.92 -16.50 -0.31
N SER A 140 -9.65 -15.20 -0.09
CA SER A 140 -8.44 -14.73 0.61
C SER A 140 -8.49 -15.04 2.10
N THR A 141 -9.66 -14.87 2.77
CA THR A 141 -9.82 -15.20 4.20
C THR A 141 -9.74 -16.70 4.49
N ARG A 142 -10.09 -17.55 3.53
CA ARG A 142 -9.90 -19.00 3.67
C ARG A 142 -8.42 -19.37 3.57
N ALA A 143 -7.68 -18.72 2.67
CA ALA A 143 -6.26 -18.95 2.49
C ALA A 143 -5.45 -18.56 3.75
N THR A 144 -5.79 -17.45 4.41
CA THR A 144 -5.11 -17.01 5.63
C THR A 144 -5.38 -17.89 6.85
N ARG A 145 -6.46 -18.68 6.84
CA ARG A 145 -6.77 -19.67 7.90
C ARG A 145 -5.96 -20.97 7.78
N VAL A 146 -5.39 -21.24 6.62
CA VAL A 146 -4.42 -22.29 6.46
C VAL A 146 -3.11 -21.74 7.00
N GLU A 147 -2.75 -22.09 8.23
CA GLU A 147 -1.48 -21.69 8.85
C GLU A 147 -0.33 -22.06 7.92
N THR A 148 0.15 -21.10 7.16
CA THR A 148 1.44 -21.21 6.52
C THR A 148 2.47 -21.10 7.63
N ARG A 149 3.01 -22.26 8.06
CA ARG A 149 4.13 -22.33 8.97
C ARG A 149 5.24 -21.43 8.41
N PRO A 150 5.71 -20.40 9.15
CA PRO A 150 6.79 -19.57 8.67
C PRO A 150 7.97 -20.47 8.29
N ALA A 151 8.56 -20.27 7.12
CA ALA A 151 9.82 -20.91 6.81
C ALA A 151 10.83 -20.50 7.91
N ALA A 152 11.59 -21.45 8.44
CA ALA A 152 12.50 -21.25 9.56
C ALA A 152 13.52 -20.10 9.37
N ASP A 153 13.76 -19.69 8.11
CA ASP A 153 14.69 -18.64 7.72
C ASP A 153 14.00 -17.35 7.26
N THR A 154 12.70 -17.17 7.53
CA THR A 154 12.03 -15.91 7.18
C THR A 154 12.41 -14.85 8.22
N PRO A 155 13.07 -13.73 7.83
CA PRO A 155 13.31 -12.63 8.75
C PRO A 155 12.00 -12.22 9.40
N SER A 156 12.02 -11.94 10.71
CA SER A 156 10.81 -11.48 11.39
C SER A 156 10.33 -10.20 10.71
N ILE A 157 9.24 -10.29 9.95
CA ILE A 157 8.59 -9.14 9.34
C ILE A 157 7.78 -8.50 10.45
N GLN A 158 8.15 -7.28 10.83
CA GLN A 158 7.35 -6.49 11.73
C GLN A 158 6.03 -6.15 11.04
N ALA A 159 4.93 -6.69 11.56
CA ALA A 159 3.59 -6.40 11.05
C ALA A 159 3.15 -4.96 11.44
N PHE A 160 3.70 -4.44 12.53
CA PHE A 160 3.41 -3.11 13.05
C PHE A 160 4.69 -2.28 13.10
N VAL A 161 4.55 -0.99 12.82
CA VAL A 161 5.64 -0.02 12.90
C VAL A 161 5.19 1.15 13.78
N ASP A 162 6.12 1.72 14.53
CA ASP A 162 5.87 2.89 15.37
C ASP A 162 6.05 4.17 14.55
N PRO A 163 4.98 4.95 14.30
CA PRO A 163 5.07 6.19 13.53
C PRO A 163 5.90 7.27 14.24
N VAL A 164 5.95 7.28 15.58
CA VAL A 164 6.80 8.21 16.35
C VAL A 164 8.27 7.90 16.11
N ALA A 165 8.64 6.61 16.15
CA ALA A 165 10.01 6.19 15.86
C ALA A 165 10.41 6.53 14.40
N ILE A 166 9.51 6.33 13.43
CA ILE A 166 9.75 6.69 12.02
C ILE A 166 10.03 8.18 11.87
N LEU A 167 9.29 9.06 12.54
CA LEU A 167 9.48 10.51 12.48
C LEU A 167 10.80 10.96 13.13
N ALA A 168 11.44 10.11 13.94
CA ALA A 168 12.76 10.36 14.52
C ALA A 168 13.92 9.83 13.66
N MET A 169 13.66 8.96 12.68
CA MET A 169 14.69 8.37 11.83
C MET A 169 15.24 9.36 10.82
N SER A 170 16.54 9.24 10.49
CA SER A 170 17.13 9.86 9.31
C SER A 170 16.59 9.24 8.01
N ASP A 171 16.80 9.91 6.88
CA ASP A 171 16.41 9.38 5.56
C ASP A 171 17.08 8.03 5.27
N ALA A 172 18.34 7.89 5.61
CA ALA A 172 19.10 6.66 5.42
C ALA A 172 18.51 5.49 6.24
N GLU A 173 18.10 5.74 7.48
CA GLU A 173 17.46 4.73 8.33
C GLU A 173 16.08 4.34 7.79
N ILE A 174 15.25 5.30 7.35
CA ILE A 174 13.96 5.01 6.72
C ILE A 174 14.15 4.15 5.47
N LEU A 175 15.05 4.55 4.58
CA LEU A 175 15.29 3.81 3.33
C LEU A 175 15.96 2.45 3.57
N GLY A 176 16.75 2.31 4.64
CA GLY A 176 17.33 1.04 5.06
C GLY A 176 16.28 0.07 5.62
N ASN A 177 15.45 0.54 6.53
CA ASN A 177 14.45 -0.29 7.21
C ASN A 177 13.23 -0.62 6.32
N PHE A 178 12.78 0.35 5.52
CA PHE A 178 11.58 0.24 4.69
C PHE A 178 11.87 0.19 3.18
N GLY A 179 13.12 -0.05 2.80
CA GLY A 179 13.56 -0.05 1.40
C GLY A 179 12.87 -1.06 0.49
N ARG A 180 12.18 -2.05 1.04
CA ARG A 180 11.33 -3.00 0.31
C ARG A 180 9.96 -2.40 -0.09
N TRP A 181 9.51 -1.32 0.56
CA TRP A 181 8.32 -0.61 0.17
C TRP A 181 8.56 0.17 -1.12
N TYR A 182 7.52 0.35 -1.92
CA TYR A 182 7.57 1.33 -2.98
C TYR A 182 7.55 2.73 -2.35
N ILE A 183 8.67 3.42 -2.46
CA ILE A 183 8.82 4.81 -2.01
C ILE A 183 9.16 5.62 -3.24
N HIS A 184 8.26 6.52 -3.64
CA HIS A 184 8.40 7.35 -4.84
C HIS A 184 9.75 8.08 -4.83
N ASP A 185 10.52 7.95 -5.91
CA ASP A 185 11.88 8.49 -6.09
C ASP A 185 12.84 8.22 -4.91
N ARG A 186 12.53 7.22 -4.08
CA ARG A 186 13.29 6.89 -2.86
C ARG A 186 13.40 8.06 -1.87
N GLU A 187 12.39 8.93 -1.81
CA GLU A 187 12.34 10.06 -0.88
C GLU A 187 11.64 9.68 0.42
N ALA A 188 12.38 9.67 1.52
CA ALA A 188 11.90 9.28 2.86
C ALA A 188 10.74 10.14 3.38
N ARG A 189 10.60 11.37 2.85
CA ARG A 189 9.51 12.29 3.23
C ARG A 189 8.10 11.69 3.02
N TRP A 190 7.93 10.80 2.04
CA TRP A 190 6.62 10.17 1.82
C TRP A 190 6.25 9.22 2.95
N VAL A 191 7.22 8.55 3.55
CA VAL A 191 7.02 7.70 4.72
C VAL A 191 6.71 8.55 5.96
N ARG A 192 7.43 9.68 6.18
CA ARG A 192 7.14 10.63 7.26
C ARG A 192 5.76 11.26 7.11
N ARG A 193 5.37 11.66 5.88
CA ARG A 193 4.03 12.16 5.59
C ARG A 193 2.95 11.17 6.02
N ASN A 194 3.11 9.91 5.68
CA ASN A 194 2.16 8.85 6.07
C ASN A 194 2.14 8.67 7.60
N ALA A 195 3.30 8.69 8.26
CA ALA A 195 3.39 8.59 9.71
C ALA A 195 2.63 9.72 10.42
N LEU A 196 2.67 10.94 9.89
CA LEU A 196 1.90 12.06 10.42
C LEU A 196 0.39 11.87 10.29
N VAL A 197 -0.08 11.30 9.16
CA VAL A 197 -1.50 10.98 8.98
C VAL A 197 -1.92 9.89 9.97
N VAL A 198 -1.12 8.84 10.12
CA VAL A 198 -1.40 7.76 11.09
C VAL A 198 -1.45 8.32 12.52
N LEU A 199 -0.49 9.17 12.91
CA LEU A 199 -0.52 9.81 14.25
C LEU A 199 -1.80 10.64 14.44
N GLY A 200 -2.18 11.45 13.46
CA GLY A 200 -3.41 12.25 13.55
C GLY A 200 -4.66 11.38 13.73
N ASN A 201 -4.66 10.15 13.18
CA ASN A 201 -5.77 9.22 13.30
C ASN A 201 -5.73 8.38 14.59
N SER A 202 -4.55 8.05 15.12
CA SER A 202 -4.42 7.00 16.14
C SER A 202 -3.86 7.47 17.49
N ALA A 203 -3.07 8.56 17.51
CA ALA A 203 -2.42 8.98 18.76
C ALA A 203 -3.41 9.55 19.77
N ASP A 204 -3.18 9.25 21.03
CA ASP A 204 -3.91 9.87 22.13
C ASP A 204 -3.44 11.30 22.37
N ARG A 205 -4.35 12.17 22.80
CA ARG A 205 -4.02 13.57 23.12
C ARG A 205 -2.94 13.71 24.19
N ASP A 206 -2.94 12.80 25.15
CA ASP A 206 -2.02 12.83 26.29
C ASP A 206 -0.68 12.11 25.98
N ASP A 207 -0.50 11.59 24.75
CA ASP A 207 0.77 11.00 24.33
C ASP A 207 1.83 12.08 24.09
N ALA A 208 2.69 12.25 25.09
CA ALA A 208 3.78 13.23 25.04
C ALA A 208 4.80 12.96 23.93
N ALA A 209 5.00 11.69 23.54
CA ALA A 209 5.94 11.33 22.47
C ALA A 209 5.38 11.70 21.09
N ALA A 210 4.09 11.40 20.84
CA ALA A 210 3.38 11.82 19.64
C ALA A 210 3.35 13.36 19.53
N ARG A 211 3.00 14.06 20.62
CA ARG A 211 3.04 15.54 20.65
C ARG A 211 4.41 16.08 20.29
N ALA A 212 5.50 15.57 20.89
CA ALA A 212 6.85 16.04 20.61
C ALA A 212 7.28 15.73 19.15
N ALA A 213 6.88 14.59 18.60
CA ALA A 213 7.14 14.23 17.20
C ALA A 213 6.42 15.20 16.24
N VAL A 214 5.15 15.47 16.45
CA VAL A 214 4.36 16.41 15.65
C VAL A 214 4.93 17.83 15.77
N ALA A 215 5.31 18.30 16.97
CA ALA A 215 5.91 19.63 17.17
C ALA A 215 7.20 19.83 16.37
N ARG A 216 8.02 18.79 16.21
CA ARG A 216 9.21 18.85 15.35
C ARG A 216 8.83 18.96 13.86
N CYS A 217 7.80 18.24 13.44
CA CYS A 217 7.38 18.22 12.03
C CYS A 217 6.71 19.52 11.58
N ILE A 218 6.07 20.26 12.46
CA ILE A 218 5.46 21.57 12.16
C ILE A 218 6.51 22.63 11.76
N VAL A 219 7.76 22.48 12.20
CA VAL A 219 8.87 23.36 11.84
C VAL A 219 9.88 22.74 10.86
N ASP A 220 9.50 21.63 10.23
CA ASP A 220 10.32 20.93 9.23
C ASP A 220 10.60 21.84 8.01
N PRO A 221 11.78 21.78 7.37
CA PRO A 221 12.05 22.51 6.15
C PRO A 221 11.11 22.14 4.98
N ASP A 222 10.61 20.91 4.93
CA ASP A 222 9.69 20.45 3.89
C ASP A 222 8.23 20.90 4.18
N PRO A 223 7.62 21.74 3.31
CA PRO A 223 6.26 22.21 3.52
C PRO A 223 5.20 21.09 3.52
N ILE A 224 5.45 19.97 2.84
CA ILE A 224 4.54 18.82 2.87
C ILE A 224 4.52 18.20 4.28
N ILE A 225 5.68 18.06 4.91
CA ILE A 225 5.79 17.55 6.28
C ILE A 225 5.13 18.53 7.25
N ARG A 226 5.39 19.85 7.11
CA ARG A 226 4.73 20.85 7.94
C ARG A 226 3.21 20.83 7.83
N ALA A 227 2.67 20.78 6.61
CA ALA A 227 1.22 20.76 6.37
C ALA A 227 0.56 19.52 7.04
N HIS A 228 1.15 18.33 6.88
CA HIS A 228 0.63 17.14 7.53
C HIS A 228 0.84 17.15 9.06
N GLY A 229 1.92 17.80 9.54
CA GLY A 229 2.16 18.06 10.96
C GLY A 229 1.09 18.97 11.57
N VAL A 230 0.73 20.05 10.88
CA VAL A 230 -0.35 20.96 11.27
C VAL A 230 -1.70 20.22 11.35
N TRP A 231 -2.01 19.41 10.34
CA TRP A 231 -3.22 18.58 10.35
C TRP A 231 -3.23 17.59 11.52
N ALA A 232 -2.12 16.89 11.74
CA ALA A 232 -2.00 15.92 12.83
C ALA A 232 -2.16 16.59 14.19
N ALA A 233 -1.52 17.75 14.40
CA ALA A 233 -1.64 18.52 15.65
C ALA A 233 -3.10 18.89 15.93
N ALA A 234 -3.80 19.47 14.97
CA ALA A 234 -5.20 19.83 15.12
C ALA A 234 -6.10 18.60 15.37
N ARG A 235 -5.86 17.50 14.64
CA ARG A 235 -6.65 16.28 14.75
C ARG A 235 -6.49 15.58 16.11
N ILE A 236 -5.29 15.62 16.71
CA ILE A 236 -5.03 15.10 18.08
C ILE A 236 -5.56 16.07 19.15
N GLY A 237 -5.82 17.33 18.80
CA GLY A 237 -6.30 18.37 19.74
C GLY A 237 -5.19 19.27 20.32
N HIS A 238 -4.01 19.27 19.71
CA HIS A 238 -2.87 20.13 20.08
C HIS A 238 -2.87 21.44 19.29
N HIS A 239 -3.95 22.21 19.38
CA HIS A 239 -4.11 23.48 18.67
C HIS A 239 -3.07 24.54 19.07
N ASP A 240 -2.48 24.41 20.24
CA ASP A 240 -1.39 25.26 20.72
C ASP A 240 -0.06 25.09 19.93
N LEU A 241 0.09 23.99 19.22
CA LEU A 241 1.22 23.74 18.30
C LEU A 241 1.00 24.34 16.91
N VAL A 242 -0.25 24.62 16.53
CA VAL A 242 -0.60 25.08 15.19
C VAL A 242 -0.16 26.54 15.01
N PRO A 243 0.70 26.86 14.01
CA PRO A 243 1.13 28.23 13.75
C PRO A 243 -0.03 29.07 13.22
N SER A 244 0.04 30.39 13.41
CA SER A 244 -0.96 31.32 12.89
C SER A 244 -0.81 31.60 11.39
N ASP A 245 0.39 31.39 10.82
CA ASP A 245 0.72 31.60 9.39
C ASP A 245 1.96 30.75 9.01
N ASP A 246 2.20 30.58 7.72
CA ASP A 246 3.38 29.92 7.15
C ASP A 246 3.75 30.58 5.81
N PRO A 247 5.04 30.69 5.45
CA PRO A 247 5.46 31.26 4.17
C PRO A 247 5.03 30.44 2.95
N ASP A 248 4.77 29.13 3.12
CA ASP A 248 4.40 28.23 2.03
C ASP A 248 2.89 28.11 1.85
N GLY A 249 2.44 28.12 0.58
CA GLY A 249 1.02 28.04 0.21
C GLY A 249 0.36 26.75 0.65
N ILE A 250 1.08 25.61 0.58
CA ILE A 250 0.56 24.31 0.99
C ILE A 250 0.17 24.30 2.47
N VAL A 251 1.02 24.90 3.31
CA VAL A 251 0.76 24.98 4.76
C VAL A 251 -0.35 25.98 5.06
N ARG A 252 -0.37 27.15 4.36
CA ARG A 252 -1.50 28.11 4.51
C ARG A 252 -2.85 27.51 4.13
N ASP A 253 -2.90 26.72 3.06
CA ASP A 253 -4.12 25.99 2.68
C ASP A 253 -4.56 25.01 3.77
N GLU A 254 -3.60 24.39 4.48
CA GLU A 254 -3.91 23.51 5.60
C GLU A 254 -4.46 24.29 6.79
N LEU A 255 -3.85 25.42 7.12
CA LEU A 255 -4.28 26.32 8.21
C LEU A 255 -5.71 26.85 8.04
N GLN A 256 -6.16 27.05 6.80
CA GLN A 256 -7.52 27.52 6.50
C GLN A 256 -8.60 26.45 6.71
N CYS A 257 -8.22 25.17 6.76
CA CYS A 257 -9.14 24.04 6.78
C CYS A 257 -8.77 23.03 7.87
N LEU A 258 -8.49 23.52 9.08
CA LEU A 258 -8.12 22.66 10.20
C LEU A 258 -9.25 21.68 10.55
N PRO A 259 -8.93 20.38 10.80
CA PRO A 259 -9.91 19.41 11.25
C PRO A 259 -10.34 19.72 12.69
N SER A 260 -11.53 19.22 13.06
CA SER A 260 -11.90 19.11 14.48
C SER A 260 -11.01 18.08 15.17
N ALA A 261 -10.76 18.30 16.45
CA ALA A 261 -10.10 17.28 17.28
C ALA A 261 -10.91 15.98 17.26
N ARG A 262 -10.20 14.86 17.30
CA ARG A 262 -10.82 13.54 17.46
C ARG A 262 -11.45 13.45 18.86
N ALA A 263 -12.65 12.92 18.93
CA ALA A 263 -13.37 12.68 20.18
C ALA A 263 -12.75 11.55 20.99
#